data_7cb7cb22148e7ae3f7bde7cf28111d52
#
_entry.id   7cb7cb22148e7ae3f7bde7cf28111d52
#
_cell.length_a   1.000
_cell.length_b   1.000
_cell.length_c   1.000
_cell.angle_alpha   90.00
_cell.angle_beta   90.00
_cell.angle_gamma   90.00
#
_symmetry.space_group_name_H-M   'P 1'
#
loop_
_entity.id
_entity.type
_entity.pdbx_description
1 polymer ?
#
loop_
_entity_poly.entity_id
_entity_poly.type
_entity_poly.pdbx_seq_one_letter_code
_entity_poly.pdbx_strand_id
1 'polypeptide(L)'
;MRGIRRIVIAGAGTMGSSMAQTFAKNGYDVTLYDVFPTALEKAKILIELNQKTEIAEGIVTDAQAKEMLERIEYTTDVEEFRKADFVVEAIVEKLEIKHSFWEKVSNLVEDDVVLATNTSGLSITKIAEKVNHPERFGGMHWINPPHIIRLIEVIKGEKTSEEAAQVIYNLALEVEKKPVIVNDALGFALNRIQLAILRECLHIVENGIATPEAVDDIMKYGLGLRYACLGPFEVCDLGGLDVFNNIASYLFEDLSDAKKPFGMLADRIEKEQFGVKNGAGFYDYSDGKDAEKIEYRDRMFTKLAKCLYE
;
A
#
# COMPACT_ATOMS: atom_id res chain seq x y z
N MET A 1 9.76 2.93 25.73
CA MET A 1 8.93 2.01 24.93
C MET A 1 9.56 0.61 24.95
N ARG A 2 8.73 -0.42 25.01
CA ARG A 2 9.13 -1.84 24.89
C ARG A 2 9.78 -2.05 23.51
N GLY A 3 10.88 -2.80 23.43
CA GLY A 3 11.45 -3.17 22.14
C GLY A 3 10.48 -4.07 21.36
N ILE A 4 10.18 -3.74 20.12
CA ILE A 4 9.32 -4.56 19.25
C ILE A 4 10.13 -5.79 18.83
N ARG A 5 9.59 -6.97 19.10
CA ARG A 5 10.14 -8.25 18.68
C ARG A 5 9.11 -9.11 17.98
N ARG A 6 7.89 -9.17 18.53
CA ARG A 6 6.77 -9.94 17.98
C ARG A 6 5.73 -9.03 17.35
N ILE A 7 5.47 -9.26 16.07
CA ILE A 7 4.47 -8.53 15.29
C ILE A 7 3.32 -9.47 14.96
N VAL A 8 2.10 -9.07 15.29
CA VAL A 8 0.90 -9.80 14.90
C VAL A 8 0.22 -9.07 13.75
N ILE A 9 0.01 -9.79 12.65
CA ILE A 9 -0.64 -9.28 11.45
C ILE A 9 -2.02 -9.91 11.32
N ALA A 10 -3.05 -9.09 11.25
CA ALA A 10 -4.42 -9.53 11.01
C ALA A 10 -4.79 -9.44 9.53
N GLY A 11 -5.19 -10.56 8.94
CA GLY A 11 -5.53 -10.70 7.54
C GLY A 11 -4.42 -11.37 6.72
N ALA A 12 -4.68 -12.57 6.23
CA ALA A 12 -3.76 -13.39 5.44
C ALA A 12 -3.98 -13.24 3.92
N GLY A 13 -4.45 -12.07 3.48
CA GLY A 13 -4.53 -11.68 2.06
C GLY A 13 -3.16 -11.29 1.49
N THR A 14 -3.14 -10.80 0.26
CA THR A 14 -1.91 -10.38 -0.44
C THR A 14 -1.07 -9.41 0.38
N MET A 15 -1.68 -8.39 1.00
CA MET A 15 -0.95 -7.40 1.79
C MET A 15 -0.39 -8.01 3.08
N GLY A 16 -1.22 -8.72 3.86
CA GLY A 16 -0.76 -9.32 5.12
C GLY A 16 0.32 -10.37 4.91
N SER A 17 0.23 -11.21 3.89
CA SER A 17 1.27 -12.18 3.53
C SER A 17 2.60 -11.50 3.19
N SER A 18 2.54 -10.41 2.41
CA SER A 18 3.74 -9.66 2.04
C SER A 18 4.36 -8.89 3.21
N MET A 19 3.53 -8.35 4.11
CA MET A 19 4.02 -7.74 5.36
C MET A 19 4.69 -8.79 6.24
N ALA A 20 4.07 -9.99 6.41
CA ALA A 20 4.63 -11.07 7.19
C ALA A 20 6.02 -11.47 6.69
N GLN A 21 6.17 -11.60 5.39
CA GLN A 21 7.43 -11.88 4.72
C GLN A 21 8.47 -10.78 4.97
N THR A 22 8.06 -9.51 4.83
CA THR A 22 8.96 -8.37 5.03
C THR A 22 9.43 -8.28 6.48
N PHE A 23 8.55 -8.37 7.45
CA PHE A 23 8.93 -8.34 8.87
C PHE A 23 9.82 -9.52 9.26
N ALA A 24 9.45 -10.75 8.86
CA ALA A 24 10.24 -11.93 9.16
C ALA A 24 11.66 -11.89 8.55
N LYS A 25 11.78 -11.37 7.32
CA LYS A 25 13.06 -11.16 6.63
C LYS A 25 13.98 -10.17 7.38
N ASN A 26 13.39 -9.22 8.09
CA ASN A 26 14.10 -8.25 8.93
C ASN A 26 14.25 -8.70 10.41
N GLY A 27 14.04 -9.98 10.69
CA GLY A 27 14.37 -10.59 11.98
C GLY A 27 13.28 -10.54 13.05
N TYR A 28 12.07 -10.09 12.71
CA TYR A 28 10.93 -10.09 13.62
C TYR A 28 10.27 -11.48 13.70
N ASP A 29 9.78 -11.85 14.87
CA ASP A 29 8.88 -12.98 15.04
C ASP A 29 7.47 -12.54 14.63
N VAL A 30 6.88 -13.19 13.66
CA VAL A 30 5.61 -12.78 13.04
C VAL A 30 4.54 -13.82 13.31
N THR A 31 3.38 -13.38 13.78
CA THR A 31 2.17 -14.19 13.82
C THR A 31 1.18 -13.68 12.78
N LEU A 32 0.90 -14.46 11.76
CA LEU A 32 -0.10 -14.16 10.73
C LEU A 32 -1.43 -14.78 11.13
N TYR A 33 -2.39 -13.94 11.47
CA TYR A 33 -3.73 -14.30 11.90
C TYR A 33 -4.75 -14.08 10.78
N ASP A 34 -5.64 -15.04 10.60
CA ASP A 34 -6.87 -14.88 9.82
C ASP A 34 -7.99 -15.72 10.41
N VAL A 35 -9.23 -15.28 10.29
CA VAL A 35 -10.41 -16.05 10.72
C VAL A 35 -10.68 -17.27 9.83
N PHE A 36 -10.13 -17.30 8.63
CA PHE A 36 -10.29 -18.37 7.65
C PHE A 36 -9.02 -19.21 7.53
N PRO A 37 -9.02 -20.49 7.96
CA PRO A 37 -7.85 -21.38 7.80
C PRO A 37 -7.38 -21.47 6.34
N THR A 38 -8.32 -21.43 5.38
CA THR A 38 -8.00 -21.49 3.96
C THR A 38 -7.23 -20.27 3.45
N ALA A 39 -7.39 -19.10 4.09
CA ALA A 39 -6.61 -17.90 3.77
C ALA A 39 -5.15 -18.07 4.26
N LEU A 40 -4.96 -18.64 5.45
CA LEU A 40 -3.64 -18.95 6.00
C LEU A 40 -2.87 -19.96 5.16
N GLU A 41 -3.54 -21.03 4.69
CA GLU A 41 -2.92 -22.00 3.79
C GLU A 41 -2.47 -21.36 2.46
N LYS A 42 -3.32 -20.50 1.86
CA LYS A 42 -2.95 -19.76 0.65
C LYS A 42 -1.78 -18.81 0.89
N ALA A 43 -1.78 -18.11 2.01
CA ALA A 43 -0.69 -17.22 2.41
C ALA A 43 0.63 -17.98 2.56
N LYS A 44 0.62 -19.14 3.21
CA LYS A 44 1.78 -20.00 3.37
C LYS A 44 2.35 -20.43 2.02
N ILE A 45 1.50 -20.96 1.14
CA ILE A 45 1.90 -21.37 -0.21
C ILE A 45 2.51 -20.19 -0.99
N LEU A 46 1.89 -19.00 -0.92
CA LEU A 46 2.37 -17.80 -1.59
C LEU A 46 3.76 -17.39 -1.08
N ILE A 47 3.94 -17.34 0.25
CA ILE A 47 5.21 -16.97 0.87
C ILE A 47 6.31 -17.97 0.51
N GLU A 48 6.04 -19.27 0.55
CA GLU A 48 6.98 -20.32 0.15
C GLU A 48 7.36 -20.22 -1.33
N LEU A 49 6.39 -19.90 -2.21
CA LEU A 49 6.65 -19.71 -3.64
C LEU A 49 7.53 -18.47 -3.89
N ASN A 50 7.25 -17.37 -3.21
CA ASN A 50 8.06 -16.16 -3.30
C ASN A 50 9.51 -16.44 -2.88
N GLN A 51 9.73 -17.20 -1.79
CA GLN A 51 11.07 -17.57 -1.34
C GLN A 51 11.82 -18.43 -2.36
N LYS A 52 11.13 -19.38 -3.00
CA LYS A 52 11.73 -20.18 -4.08
C LYS A 52 12.17 -19.30 -5.26
N THR A 53 11.38 -18.30 -5.60
CA THR A 53 11.73 -17.33 -6.65
C THR A 53 12.94 -16.47 -6.24
N GLU A 54 12.95 -15.93 -5.02
CA GLU A 54 14.08 -15.13 -4.50
C GLU A 54 15.39 -15.94 -4.44
N ILE A 55 15.33 -17.24 -4.08
CA ILE A 55 16.49 -18.15 -4.13
C ILE A 55 16.97 -18.34 -5.57
N ALA A 56 16.06 -18.61 -6.50
CA ALA A 56 16.42 -18.83 -7.91
C ALA A 56 17.03 -17.59 -8.56
N GLU A 57 16.64 -16.40 -8.13
CA GLU A 57 17.19 -15.12 -8.57
C GLU A 57 18.47 -14.70 -7.81
N GLY A 58 18.90 -15.48 -6.81
CA GLY A 58 20.08 -15.19 -6.01
C GLY A 58 19.95 -14.02 -5.05
N ILE A 59 18.70 -13.61 -4.74
CA ILE A 59 18.40 -12.52 -3.81
C ILE A 59 18.63 -12.96 -2.36
N VAL A 60 18.24 -14.20 -2.04
CA VAL A 60 18.45 -14.83 -0.74
C VAL A 60 19.05 -16.23 -0.91
N THR A 61 19.73 -16.70 0.11
CA THR A 61 20.20 -18.10 0.18
C THR A 61 19.11 -19.02 0.74
N ASP A 62 19.20 -20.33 0.50
CA ASP A 62 18.32 -21.34 1.11
C ASP A 62 18.27 -21.21 2.65
N ALA A 63 19.40 -20.92 3.30
CA ALA A 63 19.48 -20.75 4.75
C ALA A 63 18.70 -19.53 5.22
N GLN A 64 18.82 -18.40 4.53
CA GLN A 64 18.09 -17.16 4.85
C GLN A 64 16.57 -17.33 4.64
N ALA A 65 16.19 -17.99 3.53
CA ALA A 65 14.78 -18.26 3.25
C ALA A 65 14.18 -19.18 4.34
N LYS A 66 14.91 -20.22 4.75
CA LYS A 66 14.47 -21.13 5.82
C LYS A 66 14.32 -20.39 7.15
N GLU A 67 15.31 -19.59 7.55
CA GLU A 67 15.26 -18.80 8.78
C GLU A 67 14.06 -17.84 8.79
N MET A 68 13.80 -17.19 7.67
CA MET A 68 12.64 -16.29 7.52
C MET A 68 11.32 -17.05 7.67
N LEU A 69 11.18 -18.23 7.03
CA LEU A 69 9.97 -19.05 7.12
C LEU A 69 9.72 -19.55 8.55
N GLU A 70 10.76 -19.90 9.29
CA GLU A 70 10.67 -20.35 10.69
C GLU A 70 10.22 -19.25 11.65
N ARG A 71 10.31 -17.96 11.26
CA ARG A 71 9.84 -16.81 12.04
C ARG A 71 8.34 -16.53 11.87
N ILE A 72 7.64 -17.20 10.94
CA ILE A 72 6.24 -16.95 10.67
C ILE A 72 5.37 -18.06 11.25
N GLU A 73 4.56 -17.71 12.25
CA GLU A 73 3.51 -18.55 12.81
C GLU A 73 2.16 -18.21 12.15
N TYR A 74 1.33 -19.22 11.89
CA TYR A 74 0.01 -19.08 11.27
C TYR A 74 -1.07 -19.51 12.25
N THR A 75 -2.08 -18.69 12.49
CA THR A 75 -3.09 -18.99 13.51
C THR A 75 -4.47 -18.43 13.18
N THR A 76 -5.50 -19.13 13.64
CA THR A 76 -6.88 -18.62 13.72
C THR A 76 -7.27 -18.21 15.14
N ASP A 77 -6.35 -18.38 16.11
CA ASP A 77 -6.60 -18.06 17.50
C ASP A 77 -6.33 -16.57 17.79
N VAL A 78 -7.38 -15.85 18.12
CA VAL A 78 -7.31 -14.44 18.46
C VAL A 78 -6.54 -14.17 19.78
N GLU A 79 -6.39 -15.15 20.65
CA GLU A 79 -5.63 -14.98 21.90
C GLU A 79 -4.13 -14.76 21.65
N GLU A 80 -3.62 -15.08 20.47
CA GLU A 80 -2.23 -14.81 20.10
C GLU A 80 -1.90 -13.30 20.05
N PHE A 81 -2.91 -12.43 19.90
CA PHE A 81 -2.72 -10.98 20.00
C PHE A 81 -2.17 -10.53 21.37
N ARG A 82 -2.42 -11.27 22.45
CA ARG A 82 -1.87 -10.98 23.80
C ARG A 82 -0.34 -10.98 23.85
N LYS A 83 0.30 -11.64 22.89
CA LYS A 83 1.76 -11.76 22.83
C LYS A 83 2.40 -10.66 21.96
N ALA A 84 1.61 -9.80 21.35
CA ALA A 84 2.09 -8.79 20.42
C ALA A 84 2.87 -7.68 21.11
N ASP A 85 3.97 -7.24 20.49
CA ASP A 85 4.63 -5.97 20.76
C ASP A 85 4.16 -4.88 19.77
N PHE A 86 3.62 -5.29 18.62
CA PHE A 86 3.02 -4.43 17.61
C PHE A 86 1.94 -5.19 16.84
N VAL A 87 0.86 -4.53 16.48
CA VAL A 87 -0.22 -5.11 15.67
C VAL A 87 -0.43 -4.29 14.42
N VAL A 88 -0.51 -4.95 13.26
CA VAL A 88 -0.95 -4.33 12.01
C VAL A 88 -2.11 -5.09 11.39
N GLU A 89 -3.15 -4.38 10.98
CA GLU A 89 -4.36 -4.97 10.42
C GLU A 89 -4.45 -4.70 8.91
N ALA A 90 -4.69 -5.75 8.13
CA ALA A 90 -4.88 -5.77 6.69
C ALA A 90 -6.10 -6.63 6.29
N ILE A 91 -7.19 -6.54 7.07
CA ILE A 91 -8.45 -7.24 6.79
C ILE A 91 -9.28 -6.48 5.74
N VAL A 92 -10.48 -7.00 5.41
CA VAL A 92 -11.37 -6.40 4.40
C VAL A 92 -11.68 -4.93 4.69
N GLU A 93 -11.75 -4.12 3.62
CA GLU A 93 -11.92 -2.66 3.68
C GLU A 93 -13.38 -2.27 3.92
N LYS A 94 -13.91 -2.64 5.10
CA LYS A 94 -15.26 -2.30 5.58
C LYS A 94 -15.17 -1.80 7.00
N LEU A 95 -15.67 -0.58 7.24
CA LEU A 95 -15.54 0.09 8.53
C LEU A 95 -16.13 -0.75 9.69
N GLU A 96 -17.31 -1.33 9.50
CA GLU A 96 -18.00 -2.11 10.52
C GLU A 96 -17.20 -3.37 10.92
N ILE A 97 -16.51 -4.00 9.94
CA ILE A 97 -15.66 -5.17 10.21
C ILE A 97 -14.40 -4.75 10.96
N LYS A 98 -13.78 -3.63 10.56
CA LYS A 98 -12.63 -3.07 11.27
C LYS A 98 -12.99 -2.62 12.68
N HIS A 99 -14.16 -2.02 12.87
CA HIS A 99 -14.70 -1.67 14.20
C HIS A 99 -14.84 -2.92 15.09
N SER A 100 -15.52 -3.97 14.61
CA SER A 100 -15.68 -5.22 15.37
C SER A 100 -14.34 -5.88 15.71
N PHE A 101 -13.39 -5.86 14.78
CA PHE A 101 -12.05 -6.37 14.99
C PHE A 101 -11.31 -5.57 16.07
N TRP A 102 -11.25 -4.24 15.92
CA TRP A 102 -10.49 -3.39 16.83
C TRP A 102 -11.10 -3.29 18.21
N GLU A 103 -12.44 -3.30 18.34
CA GLU A 103 -13.13 -3.36 19.64
C GLU A 103 -12.72 -4.61 20.44
N LYS A 104 -12.49 -5.72 19.76
CA LYS A 104 -12.00 -6.95 20.39
C LYS A 104 -10.49 -6.92 20.64
N VAL A 105 -9.69 -6.68 19.62
CA VAL A 105 -8.24 -6.84 19.67
C VAL A 105 -7.56 -5.78 20.52
N SER A 106 -8.00 -4.54 20.47
CA SER A 106 -7.40 -3.48 21.29
C SER A 106 -7.58 -3.68 22.81
N ASN A 107 -8.54 -4.52 23.21
CA ASN A 107 -8.73 -4.93 24.60
C ASN A 107 -7.98 -6.22 25.00
N LEU A 108 -7.37 -6.92 24.02
CA LEU A 108 -6.58 -8.13 24.30
C LEU A 108 -5.10 -7.82 24.50
N VAL A 109 -4.60 -6.80 23.83
CA VAL A 109 -3.18 -6.43 23.88
C VAL A 109 -2.88 -5.49 25.05
N GLU A 110 -1.64 -5.51 25.54
CA GLU A 110 -1.18 -4.60 26.59
C GLU A 110 -1.29 -3.12 26.14
N ASP A 111 -1.46 -2.21 27.10
CA ASP A 111 -1.76 -0.79 26.81
C ASP A 111 -0.61 -0.03 26.15
N ASP A 112 0.62 -0.52 26.22
CA ASP A 112 1.80 0.05 25.61
C ASP A 112 2.08 -0.43 24.18
N VAL A 113 1.26 -1.38 23.68
CA VAL A 113 1.38 -1.93 22.31
C VAL A 113 0.79 -0.96 21.30
N VAL A 114 1.58 -0.56 20.30
CA VAL A 114 1.12 0.28 19.21
C VAL A 114 0.33 -0.53 18.18
N LEU A 115 -0.77 0.03 17.73
CA LEU A 115 -1.74 -0.58 16.81
C LEU A 115 -1.76 0.18 15.50
N ALA A 116 -1.77 -0.55 14.38
CA ALA A 116 -1.77 0.06 13.05
C ALA A 116 -2.78 -0.60 12.12
N THR A 117 -3.39 0.18 11.23
CA THR A 117 -4.25 -0.33 10.16
C THR A 117 -3.63 -0.02 8.79
N ASN A 118 -3.70 -1.01 7.88
CA ASN A 118 -3.28 -0.86 6.48
C ASN A 118 -4.45 -0.45 5.57
N THR A 119 -5.43 0.27 6.09
CA THR A 119 -6.50 0.82 5.23
C THR A 119 -5.92 1.70 4.14
N SER A 120 -6.51 1.65 2.94
CA SER A 120 -6.08 2.48 1.80
C SER A 120 -6.90 3.77 1.63
N GLY A 121 -7.99 3.93 2.39
CA GLY A 121 -8.87 5.09 2.19
C GLY A 121 -9.87 5.39 3.28
N LEU A 122 -10.09 4.46 4.22
CA LEU A 122 -10.95 4.73 5.37
C LEU A 122 -10.23 5.67 6.35
N SER A 123 -10.99 6.59 6.95
CA SER A 123 -10.43 7.52 7.95
C SER A 123 -9.90 6.77 9.17
N ILE A 124 -8.65 7.03 9.52
CA ILE A 124 -8.01 6.49 10.73
C ILE A 124 -8.78 6.93 11.98
N THR A 125 -9.21 8.18 11.99
CA THR A 125 -10.03 8.76 13.07
C THR A 125 -11.33 7.97 13.29
N LYS A 126 -12.02 7.60 12.19
CA LYS A 126 -13.24 6.80 12.27
C LYS A 126 -12.98 5.36 12.73
N ILE A 127 -11.92 4.72 12.23
CA ILE A 127 -11.57 3.37 12.68
C ILE A 127 -11.24 3.40 14.19
N ALA A 128 -10.55 4.44 14.65
CA ALA A 128 -10.14 4.61 16.05
C ALA A 128 -11.31 4.80 17.04
N GLU A 129 -12.54 5.07 16.57
CA GLU A 129 -13.73 5.18 17.44
C GLU A 129 -13.99 3.91 18.26
N LYS A 130 -13.53 2.75 17.78
CA LYS A 130 -13.69 1.44 18.43
C LYS A 130 -12.38 0.85 18.95
N VAL A 131 -11.33 1.65 19.01
CA VAL A 131 -10.05 1.27 19.58
C VAL A 131 -9.97 1.68 21.04
N ASN A 132 -9.63 0.74 21.92
CA ASN A 132 -9.28 1.05 23.31
C ASN A 132 -7.91 1.73 23.33
N HIS A 133 -7.79 2.87 24.04
CA HIS A 133 -6.59 3.72 24.02
C HIS A 133 -6.19 4.16 22.61
N PRO A 134 -7.04 4.96 21.91
CA PRO A 134 -6.84 5.32 20.52
C PRO A 134 -5.62 6.21 20.27
N GLU A 135 -4.98 6.75 21.30
CA GLU A 135 -3.70 7.49 21.20
C GLU A 135 -2.55 6.64 20.72
N ARG A 136 -2.60 5.31 20.90
CA ARG A 136 -1.62 4.33 20.40
C ARG A 136 -1.94 3.75 19.02
N PHE A 137 -2.98 4.27 18.33
CA PHE A 137 -3.45 3.77 17.06
C PHE A 137 -3.13 4.73 15.92
N GLY A 138 -2.66 4.20 14.78
CA GLY A 138 -2.37 4.99 13.58
C GLY A 138 -2.56 4.18 12.29
N GLY A 139 -2.38 4.84 11.16
CA GLY A 139 -2.30 4.18 9.86
C GLY A 139 -0.87 3.77 9.52
N MET A 140 -0.70 2.59 8.94
CA MET A 140 0.53 2.11 8.32
C MET A 140 0.18 1.60 6.92
N HIS A 141 0.03 2.54 5.98
CA HIS A 141 -0.45 2.24 4.63
C HIS A 141 0.70 1.78 3.73
N TRP A 142 0.75 0.49 3.47
CA TRP A 142 1.66 -0.14 2.54
C TRP A 142 1.10 -0.08 1.12
N ILE A 143 1.98 0.08 0.14
CA ILE A 143 1.61 0.25 -1.26
C ILE A 143 1.89 -1.03 -2.03
N ASN A 144 0.93 -1.48 -2.83
CA ASN A 144 1.04 -2.69 -3.65
C ASN A 144 1.89 -2.44 -4.92
N PRO A 145 2.86 -3.28 -5.27
CA PRO A 145 3.34 -4.49 -4.59
C PRO A 145 4.28 -4.15 -3.41
N PRO A 146 3.93 -4.61 -2.19
CA PRO A 146 4.62 -4.14 -0.97
C PRO A 146 6.07 -4.62 -0.85
N HIS A 147 6.48 -5.65 -1.56
CA HIS A 147 7.88 -6.10 -1.57
C HIS A 147 8.78 -5.22 -2.43
N ILE A 148 8.23 -4.47 -3.40
CA ILE A 148 9.00 -3.59 -4.29
C ILE A 148 8.86 -2.12 -3.88
N ILE A 149 7.64 -1.66 -3.62
CA ILE A 149 7.38 -0.26 -3.30
C ILE A 149 7.86 0.04 -1.87
N ARG A 150 8.78 1.00 -1.77
CA ARG A 150 9.37 1.37 -0.47
C ARG A 150 8.50 2.32 0.34
N LEU A 151 7.62 3.09 -0.28
CA LEU A 151 6.78 4.06 0.41
C LEU A 151 5.85 3.39 1.44
N ILE A 152 5.80 3.96 2.63
CA ILE A 152 4.75 3.75 3.62
C ILE A 152 4.22 5.12 4.05
N GLU A 153 2.91 5.33 3.98
CA GLU A 153 2.30 6.47 4.64
C GLU A 153 1.99 6.11 6.10
N VAL A 154 2.51 6.89 7.02
CA VAL A 154 2.17 6.84 8.45
C VAL A 154 1.09 7.88 8.70
N ILE A 155 -0.14 7.43 8.95
CA ILE A 155 -1.29 8.33 9.00
C ILE A 155 -1.68 8.59 10.46
N LYS A 156 -1.72 9.86 10.82
CA LYS A 156 -2.18 10.33 12.13
C LYS A 156 -3.66 10.66 12.08
N GLY A 157 -4.49 9.87 12.80
CA GLY A 157 -5.86 10.26 13.14
C GLY A 157 -5.87 11.35 14.22
N GLU A 158 -7.05 11.89 14.52
CA GLU A 158 -7.19 12.98 15.51
C GLU A 158 -6.61 12.64 16.89
N LYS A 159 -6.69 11.38 17.30
CA LYS A 159 -6.22 10.92 18.61
C LYS A 159 -4.86 10.26 18.59
N THR A 160 -4.28 9.99 17.41
CA THR A 160 -2.96 9.36 17.28
C THR A 160 -1.88 10.22 17.93
N SER A 161 -1.18 9.70 18.92
CA SER A 161 -0.08 10.41 19.56
C SER A 161 1.14 10.52 18.65
N GLU A 162 2.01 11.52 18.90
CA GLU A 162 3.29 11.63 18.19
C GLU A 162 4.16 10.41 18.45
N GLU A 163 4.13 9.85 19.65
CA GLU A 163 4.87 8.67 20.06
C GLU A 163 4.45 7.45 19.25
N ALA A 164 3.15 7.23 19.08
CA ALA A 164 2.63 6.11 18.28
C ALA A 164 3.01 6.27 16.80
N ALA A 165 2.83 7.47 16.24
CA ALA A 165 3.26 7.76 14.87
C ALA A 165 4.77 7.53 14.67
N GLN A 166 5.60 7.94 15.64
CA GLN A 166 7.04 7.74 15.57
C GLN A 166 7.45 6.27 15.68
N VAL A 167 6.73 5.47 16.48
CA VAL A 167 6.95 3.99 16.52
C VAL A 167 6.68 3.37 15.18
N ILE A 168 5.53 3.68 14.55
CA ILE A 168 5.18 3.17 13.22
C ILE A 168 6.22 3.61 12.18
N TYR A 169 6.64 4.87 12.25
CA TYR A 169 7.66 5.45 11.36
C TYR A 169 9.01 4.72 11.49
N ASN A 170 9.50 4.53 12.71
CA ASN A 170 10.76 3.86 12.96
C ASN A 170 10.72 2.38 12.55
N LEU A 171 9.63 1.69 12.87
CA LEU A 171 9.44 0.30 12.44
C LEU A 171 9.47 0.17 10.90
N ALA A 172 8.88 1.13 10.19
CA ALA A 172 8.96 1.16 8.72
C ALA A 172 10.40 1.37 8.22
N LEU A 173 11.20 2.23 8.88
CA LEU A 173 12.62 2.39 8.54
C LEU A 173 13.42 1.11 8.80
N GLU A 174 13.17 0.42 9.91
CA GLU A 174 13.87 -0.82 10.29
C GLU A 174 13.65 -1.95 9.27
N VAL A 175 12.52 -1.91 8.53
CA VAL A 175 12.24 -2.86 7.43
C VAL A 175 12.52 -2.27 6.05
N GLU A 176 13.48 -1.36 5.98
CA GLU A 176 14.01 -0.75 4.74
C GLU A 176 12.97 0.00 3.90
N LYS A 177 11.88 0.45 4.53
CA LYS A 177 10.87 1.30 3.88
C LYS A 177 11.20 2.78 3.98
N LYS A 178 10.51 3.57 3.18
CA LYS A 178 10.59 5.04 3.19
C LYS A 178 9.26 5.58 3.75
N PRO A 179 9.15 5.76 5.08
CA PRO A 179 7.94 6.30 5.67
C PRO A 179 7.83 7.81 5.46
N VAL A 180 6.58 8.27 5.31
CA VAL A 180 6.19 9.68 5.33
C VAL A 180 5.02 9.84 6.28
N ILE A 181 5.06 10.88 7.13
CA ILE A 181 3.95 11.18 8.05
C ILE A 181 2.94 12.04 7.31
N VAL A 182 1.67 11.65 7.38
CA VAL A 182 0.53 12.40 6.82
C VAL A 182 -0.60 12.49 7.82
N ASN A 183 -1.40 13.54 7.75
CA ASN A 183 -2.60 13.66 8.55
C ASN A 183 -3.76 12.89 7.89
N ASP A 184 -4.71 12.45 8.72
CA ASP A 184 -5.91 11.73 8.26
C ASP A 184 -6.75 12.61 7.33
N ALA A 185 -6.95 12.12 6.13
CA ALA A 185 -7.81 12.68 5.11
C ALA A 185 -8.28 11.57 4.17
N LEU A 186 -9.42 11.72 3.52
CA LEU A 186 -9.90 10.74 2.55
C LEU A 186 -8.86 10.48 1.46
N GLY A 187 -8.41 9.21 1.34
CA GLY A 187 -7.42 8.78 0.35
C GLY A 187 -5.99 9.22 0.67
N PHE A 188 -5.73 9.77 1.84
CA PHE A 188 -4.42 10.22 2.32
C PHE A 188 -3.70 11.13 1.30
N ALA A 189 -2.38 11.08 1.17
CA ALA A 189 -1.66 11.89 0.18
C ALA A 189 -1.50 11.14 -1.15
N LEU A 190 -1.05 9.89 -1.13
CA LEU A 190 -0.75 9.12 -2.33
C LEU A 190 -1.98 8.94 -3.24
N ASN A 191 -3.09 8.42 -2.66
CA ASN A 191 -4.30 8.18 -3.45
C ASN A 191 -4.92 9.48 -3.98
N ARG A 192 -4.80 10.58 -3.25
CA ARG A 192 -5.26 11.90 -3.72
C ARG A 192 -4.49 12.34 -4.95
N ILE A 193 -3.17 12.21 -4.94
CA ILE A 193 -2.31 12.54 -6.10
C ILE A 193 -2.64 11.62 -7.27
N GLN A 194 -2.67 10.31 -7.04
CA GLN A 194 -2.94 9.31 -8.08
C GLN A 194 -4.30 9.51 -8.74
N LEU A 195 -5.35 9.77 -7.95
CA LEU A 195 -6.69 9.96 -8.50
C LEU A 195 -6.90 11.33 -9.12
N ALA A 196 -6.16 12.36 -8.69
CA ALA A 196 -6.14 13.65 -9.40
C ALA A 196 -5.54 13.51 -10.81
N ILE A 197 -4.43 12.76 -10.92
CA ILE A 197 -3.82 12.42 -12.23
C ILE A 197 -4.82 11.62 -13.09
N LEU A 198 -5.43 10.55 -12.53
CA LEU A 198 -6.40 9.74 -13.29
C LEU A 198 -7.58 10.56 -13.78
N ARG A 199 -8.12 11.45 -12.94
CA ARG A 199 -9.23 12.33 -13.30
C ARG A 199 -8.89 13.20 -14.51
N GLU A 200 -7.69 13.76 -14.55
CA GLU A 200 -7.22 14.55 -15.69
C GLU A 200 -6.94 13.68 -16.91
N CYS A 201 -6.36 12.50 -16.76
CA CYS A 201 -6.17 11.55 -17.85
C CYS A 201 -7.49 11.16 -18.53
N LEU A 202 -8.55 10.93 -17.75
CA LEU A 202 -9.89 10.67 -18.28
C LEU A 202 -10.44 11.88 -19.04
N HIS A 203 -10.26 13.08 -18.51
CA HIS A 203 -10.69 14.33 -19.16
C HIS A 203 -10.01 14.53 -20.52
N ILE A 204 -8.70 14.33 -20.58
CA ILE A 204 -7.90 14.41 -21.83
C ILE A 204 -8.47 13.46 -22.90
N VAL A 205 -8.76 12.22 -22.53
CA VAL A 205 -9.28 11.23 -23.49
C VAL A 205 -10.71 11.54 -23.91
N GLU A 206 -11.60 11.87 -22.98
CA GLU A 206 -13.01 12.17 -23.27
C GLU A 206 -13.19 13.42 -24.15
N ASN A 207 -12.28 14.38 -24.04
CA ASN A 207 -12.28 15.58 -24.89
C ASN A 207 -11.48 15.41 -26.19
N GLY A 208 -11.00 14.21 -26.51
CA GLY A 208 -10.30 13.92 -27.75
C GLY A 208 -8.93 14.58 -27.88
N ILE A 209 -8.34 15.03 -26.77
CA ILE A 209 -7.00 15.67 -26.77
C ILE A 209 -5.93 14.60 -27.09
N ALA A 210 -6.06 13.39 -26.52
CA ALA A 210 -5.17 12.27 -26.78
C ALA A 210 -5.90 10.92 -26.62
N THR A 211 -5.33 9.84 -27.19
CA THR A 211 -5.82 8.47 -26.95
C THR A 211 -5.32 7.93 -25.59
N PRO A 212 -5.95 6.88 -25.04
CA PRO A 212 -5.47 6.24 -23.79
C PRO A 212 -3.99 5.81 -23.88
N GLU A 213 -3.58 5.24 -25.02
CA GLU A 213 -2.20 4.79 -25.26
C GLU A 213 -1.23 5.98 -25.25
N ALA A 214 -1.61 7.09 -25.87
CA ALA A 214 -0.79 8.31 -25.90
C ALA A 214 -0.66 8.93 -24.49
N VAL A 215 -1.74 8.93 -23.70
CA VAL A 215 -1.70 9.38 -22.29
C VAL A 215 -0.76 8.50 -21.48
N ASP A 216 -0.85 7.19 -21.62
CA ASP A 216 0.06 6.24 -20.97
C ASP A 216 1.52 6.48 -21.34
N ASP A 217 1.81 6.77 -22.62
CA ASP A 217 3.17 7.04 -23.08
C ASP A 217 3.69 8.40 -22.58
N ILE A 218 2.85 9.44 -22.54
CA ILE A 218 3.18 10.73 -21.92
C ILE A 218 3.55 10.54 -20.44
N MET A 219 2.78 9.71 -19.72
CA MET A 219 3.06 9.42 -18.33
C MET A 219 4.38 8.65 -18.18
N LYS A 220 4.62 7.60 -18.97
CA LYS A 220 5.82 6.76 -18.86
C LYS A 220 7.09 7.50 -19.25
N TYR A 221 7.08 8.15 -20.41
CA TYR A 221 8.28 8.75 -20.99
C TYR A 221 8.48 10.24 -20.65
N GLY A 222 7.44 10.90 -20.19
CA GLY A 222 7.47 12.30 -19.75
C GLY A 222 7.55 12.46 -18.24
N LEU A 223 6.41 12.36 -17.58
CA LEU A 223 6.29 12.63 -16.14
C LEU A 223 6.92 11.53 -15.27
N GLY A 224 6.74 10.25 -15.64
CA GLY A 224 7.22 9.13 -14.84
C GLY A 224 8.73 9.15 -14.63
N LEU A 225 9.51 9.46 -15.69
CA LEU A 225 10.97 9.60 -15.57
C LEU A 225 11.36 10.73 -14.61
N ARG A 226 10.67 11.89 -14.68
CA ARG A 226 10.94 13.03 -13.80
C ARG A 226 10.61 12.68 -12.36
N TYR A 227 9.43 12.12 -12.12
CA TYR A 227 8.95 11.82 -10.76
C TYR A 227 9.59 10.58 -10.14
N ALA A 228 10.33 9.79 -10.89
CA ALA A 228 11.20 8.78 -10.34
C ALA A 228 12.43 9.39 -9.62
N CYS A 229 12.87 10.58 -10.02
CA CYS A 229 14.07 11.25 -9.49
C CYS A 229 13.76 12.49 -8.64
N LEU A 230 12.66 13.17 -8.92
CA LEU A 230 12.31 14.49 -8.33
C LEU A 230 10.85 14.50 -7.88
N GLY A 231 10.57 15.15 -6.77
CA GLY A 231 9.19 15.44 -6.38
C GLY A 231 8.57 16.58 -7.22
N PRO A 232 7.23 16.74 -7.20
CA PRO A 232 6.56 17.78 -7.99
C PRO A 232 7.00 19.20 -7.63
N PHE A 233 7.31 19.48 -6.38
CA PHE A 233 7.80 20.80 -5.95
C PHE A 233 9.22 21.05 -6.43
N GLU A 234 10.09 20.06 -6.39
CA GLU A 234 11.47 20.16 -6.92
C GLU A 234 11.43 20.40 -8.45
N VAL A 235 10.50 19.77 -9.17
CA VAL A 235 10.31 20.03 -10.60
C VAL A 235 9.89 21.47 -10.85
N CYS A 236 9.02 22.05 -10.01
CA CYS A 236 8.62 23.46 -10.11
C CYS A 236 9.79 24.41 -9.83
N ASP A 237 10.58 24.14 -8.79
CA ASP A 237 11.74 24.96 -8.44
C ASP A 237 12.78 24.97 -9.57
N LEU A 238 13.05 23.80 -10.16
CA LEU A 238 14.01 23.67 -11.27
C LEU A 238 13.49 24.30 -12.59
N GLY A 239 12.17 24.33 -12.77
CA GLY A 239 11.55 24.92 -13.98
C GLY A 239 11.23 26.42 -13.88
N GLY A 240 11.32 26.98 -12.69
CA GLY A 240 10.99 28.37 -12.40
C GLY A 240 9.54 28.54 -11.91
N LEU A 241 9.36 28.98 -10.68
CA LEU A 241 8.05 29.17 -10.06
C LEU A 241 7.19 30.20 -10.78
N ASP A 242 7.80 31.21 -11.36
CA ASP A 242 7.13 32.23 -12.21
C ASP A 242 6.53 31.61 -13.47
N VAL A 243 7.26 30.70 -14.12
CA VAL A 243 6.79 29.98 -15.31
C VAL A 243 5.59 29.09 -14.94
N PHE A 244 5.70 28.30 -13.86
CA PHE A 244 4.60 27.46 -13.41
C PHE A 244 3.37 28.27 -12.97
N ASN A 245 3.58 29.40 -12.27
CA ASN A 245 2.49 30.30 -11.90
C ASN A 245 1.76 30.87 -13.13
N ASN A 246 2.52 31.31 -14.13
CA ASN A 246 1.93 31.84 -15.36
C ASN A 246 1.10 30.80 -16.12
N ILE A 247 1.59 29.54 -16.20
CA ILE A 247 0.85 28.45 -16.83
C ILE A 247 -0.39 28.08 -15.99
N ALA A 248 -0.23 27.94 -14.68
CA ALA A 248 -1.32 27.59 -13.77
C ALA A 248 -2.47 28.64 -13.80
N SER A 249 -2.14 29.92 -14.01
CA SER A 249 -3.11 31.01 -13.98
C SER A 249 -4.23 30.90 -15.05
N TYR A 250 -3.99 30.20 -16.15
CA TYR A 250 -5.01 29.96 -17.17
C TYR A 250 -5.40 28.48 -17.29
N LEU A 251 -4.46 27.57 -17.01
CA LEU A 251 -4.70 26.14 -17.21
C LEU A 251 -5.57 25.51 -16.11
N PHE A 252 -5.49 25.99 -14.86
CA PHE A 252 -6.28 25.44 -13.76
C PHE A 252 -7.80 25.56 -13.97
N GLU A 253 -8.25 26.57 -14.74
CA GLU A 253 -9.66 26.73 -15.08
C GLU A 253 -10.15 25.68 -16.09
N ASP A 254 -9.24 25.12 -16.90
CA ASP A 254 -9.54 24.14 -17.94
C ASP A 254 -9.36 22.68 -17.47
N LEU A 255 -8.60 22.46 -16.39
CA LEU A 255 -8.42 21.13 -15.84
C LEU A 255 -9.72 20.57 -15.25
N SER A 256 -9.85 19.25 -15.28
CA SER A 256 -11.03 18.55 -14.78
C SER A 256 -11.34 18.85 -13.31
N ASP A 257 -12.56 19.29 -13.01
CA ASP A 257 -13.12 19.44 -11.66
C ASP A 257 -14.14 18.34 -11.30
N ALA A 258 -14.24 17.29 -12.11
CA ALA A 258 -15.21 16.20 -11.94
C ALA A 258 -15.19 15.62 -10.52
N LYS A 259 -16.38 15.50 -9.90
CA LYS A 259 -16.56 15.07 -8.50
C LYS A 259 -17.02 13.61 -8.37
N LYS A 260 -17.22 12.93 -9.49
CA LYS A 260 -17.64 11.52 -9.57
C LYS A 260 -16.86 10.82 -10.69
N PRO A 261 -16.70 9.49 -10.65
CA PRO A 261 -16.23 8.73 -11.80
C PRO A 261 -17.09 9.03 -13.03
N PHE A 262 -16.48 9.18 -14.20
CA PHE A 262 -17.16 9.57 -15.44
C PHE A 262 -16.53 8.89 -16.65
N GLY A 263 -17.15 9.08 -17.82
CA GLY A 263 -16.68 8.65 -19.10
C GLY A 263 -16.29 7.18 -19.15
N MET A 264 -15.21 6.90 -19.84
CA MET A 264 -14.75 5.54 -20.09
C MET A 264 -14.50 4.69 -18.82
N LEU A 265 -14.23 5.29 -17.66
CA LEU A 265 -14.09 4.54 -16.41
C LEU A 265 -15.45 4.05 -15.92
N ALA A 266 -16.46 4.91 -15.90
CA ALA A 266 -17.82 4.55 -15.51
C ALA A 266 -18.39 3.46 -16.46
N ASP A 267 -18.20 3.64 -17.77
CA ASP A 267 -18.63 2.68 -18.80
C ASP A 267 -18.00 1.29 -18.61
N ARG A 268 -16.70 1.21 -18.21
CA ARG A 268 -16.03 -0.08 -17.94
C ARG A 268 -16.66 -0.78 -16.75
N ILE A 269 -16.99 -0.06 -15.69
CA ILE A 269 -17.65 -0.61 -14.50
C ILE A 269 -19.05 -1.14 -14.84
N GLU A 270 -19.85 -0.39 -15.61
CA GLU A 270 -21.17 -0.84 -16.07
C GLU A 270 -21.11 -2.11 -16.94
N LYS A 271 -20.02 -2.27 -17.70
CA LYS A 271 -19.76 -3.46 -18.52
C LYS A 271 -19.05 -4.58 -17.76
N GLU A 272 -18.91 -4.47 -16.46
CA GLU A 272 -18.18 -5.42 -15.60
C GLU A 272 -16.75 -5.73 -16.09
N GLN A 273 -16.04 -4.72 -16.63
CA GLN A 273 -14.67 -4.81 -17.14
C GLN A 273 -13.70 -4.31 -16.06
N PHE A 274 -13.15 -5.22 -15.27
CA PHE A 274 -12.33 -4.90 -14.09
C PHE A 274 -10.82 -5.06 -14.31
N GLY A 275 -10.36 -4.96 -15.56
CA GLY A 275 -8.95 -5.09 -15.93
C GLY A 275 -8.43 -6.52 -15.81
N VAL A 276 -7.24 -6.67 -15.25
CA VAL A 276 -6.59 -7.98 -15.07
C VAL A 276 -7.38 -8.96 -14.20
N LYS A 277 -8.36 -8.50 -13.43
CA LYS A 277 -9.18 -9.36 -12.56
C LYS A 277 -10.09 -10.31 -13.35
N ASN A 278 -10.50 -9.90 -14.54
CA ASN A 278 -11.41 -10.68 -15.37
C ASN A 278 -11.11 -10.60 -16.88
N GLY A 279 -9.90 -10.17 -17.24
CA GLY A 279 -9.39 -10.22 -18.60
C GLY A 279 -9.76 -9.03 -19.49
N ALA A 280 -10.56 -8.08 -19.03
CA ALA A 280 -10.99 -6.93 -19.82
C ALA A 280 -11.00 -5.64 -19.00
N GLY A 281 -10.48 -4.54 -19.58
CA GLY A 281 -10.41 -3.24 -18.94
C GLY A 281 -10.26 -2.12 -19.97
N PHE A 282 -9.42 -1.13 -19.72
CA PHE A 282 -8.98 -0.18 -20.75
C PHE A 282 -8.24 -0.90 -21.88
N TYR A 283 -7.59 -2.02 -21.55
CA TYR A 283 -6.90 -2.91 -22.48
C TYR A 283 -7.44 -4.32 -22.37
N ASP A 284 -7.10 -5.16 -23.36
CA ASP A 284 -7.37 -6.58 -23.37
C ASP A 284 -6.31 -7.34 -22.58
N TYR A 285 -6.76 -8.16 -21.63
CA TYR A 285 -5.94 -9.00 -20.76
C TYR A 285 -6.31 -10.49 -20.84
N SER A 286 -7.03 -10.89 -21.90
CA SER A 286 -7.37 -12.29 -22.16
C SER A 286 -6.15 -13.13 -22.53
N ASP A 287 -6.30 -14.44 -22.57
CA ASP A 287 -5.33 -15.40 -23.13
C ASP A 287 -3.93 -15.32 -22.51
N GLY A 288 -3.83 -15.06 -21.19
CA GLY A 288 -2.58 -15.01 -20.45
C GLY A 288 -1.85 -13.65 -20.49
N LYS A 289 -2.39 -12.66 -21.19
CA LYS A 289 -1.82 -11.29 -21.25
C LYS A 289 -1.81 -10.59 -19.90
N ASP A 290 -2.73 -10.96 -18.99
CA ASP A 290 -2.75 -10.51 -17.61
C ASP A 290 -1.49 -10.92 -16.85
N ALA A 291 -1.12 -12.21 -16.94
CA ALA A 291 0.09 -12.75 -16.31
C ALA A 291 1.36 -12.13 -16.89
N GLU A 292 1.46 -12.03 -18.22
CA GLU A 292 2.58 -11.37 -18.90
C GLU A 292 2.74 -9.90 -18.47
N LYS A 293 1.62 -9.17 -18.32
CA LYS A 293 1.65 -7.76 -17.91
C LYS A 293 2.07 -7.58 -16.45
N ILE A 294 1.62 -8.47 -15.58
CA ILE A 294 2.01 -8.49 -14.16
C ILE A 294 3.52 -8.79 -14.04
N GLU A 295 4.02 -9.82 -14.71
CA GLU A 295 5.44 -10.17 -14.73
C GLU A 295 6.30 -9.02 -15.28
N TYR A 296 5.89 -8.41 -16.39
CA TYR A 296 6.58 -7.25 -16.95
C TYR A 296 6.64 -6.11 -15.93
N ARG A 297 5.52 -5.79 -15.26
CA ARG A 297 5.45 -4.74 -14.23
C ARG A 297 6.44 -5.01 -13.11
N ASP A 298 6.40 -6.21 -12.52
CA ASP A 298 7.21 -6.55 -11.35
C ASP A 298 8.70 -6.54 -11.69
N ARG A 299 9.06 -7.08 -12.84
CA ARG A 299 10.43 -7.04 -13.38
C ARG A 299 10.93 -5.61 -13.60
N MET A 300 10.10 -4.74 -14.19
CA MET A 300 10.50 -3.35 -14.44
C MET A 300 10.59 -2.53 -13.15
N PHE A 301 9.64 -2.72 -12.23
CA PHE A 301 9.68 -2.07 -10.92
C PHE A 301 10.92 -2.47 -10.13
N THR A 302 11.28 -3.76 -10.13
CA THR A 302 12.50 -4.24 -9.47
C THR A 302 13.76 -3.62 -10.08
N LYS A 303 13.86 -3.54 -11.40
CA LYS A 303 15.00 -2.88 -12.08
C LYS A 303 15.11 -1.40 -11.71
N LEU A 304 14.00 -0.68 -11.74
CA LEU A 304 13.98 0.74 -11.39
C LEU A 304 14.30 0.94 -9.91
N ALA A 305 13.76 0.14 -9.01
CA ALA A 305 14.06 0.21 -7.59
C ALA A 305 15.55 0.01 -7.31
N LYS A 306 16.20 -0.98 -7.95
CA LYS A 306 17.65 -1.18 -7.87
C LYS A 306 18.43 0.05 -8.36
N CYS A 307 18.06 0.59 -9.51
CA CYS A 307 18.74 1.76 -10.07
C CYS A 307 18.60 3.04 -9.21
N LEU A 308 17.45 3.22 -8.55
CA LEU A 308 17.16 4.47 -7.83
C LEU A 308 17.56 4.41 -6.34
N TYR A 309 17.64 3.22 -5.74
CA TYR A 309 17.74 3.08 -4.29
C TYR A 309 18.97 2.28 -3.83
N GLU A 310 19.70 1.65 -4.73
CA GLU A 310 20.98 0.95 -4.50
C GLU A 310 22.12 1.68 -5.23
#